data_4a29ae2545813f236bbf8857654f5391
#
_entry.id   4a29ae2545813f236bbf8857654f5391
#
_cell.length_a   1.000
_cell.length_b   1.000
_cell.length_c   1.000
_cell.angle_alpha   90.00
_cell.angle_beta   90.00
_cell.angle_gamma   90.00
#
_symmetry.space_group_name_H-M   'P 1'
#
loop_
_entity.id
_entity.type
_entity.pdbx_description
1 polymer ?
#
loop_
_entity_poly.entity_id
_entity_poly.type
_entity_poly.pdbx_seq_one_letter_code
_entity_poly.pdbx_strand_id
1 'polypeptide(L)'
;MRAHRRVPRSLNRDDRAAEAPMKHASRTTLAALAAPLHEIRALAGLVEKSPGCFYRKGRAYLHFHEDASGLFADVKLDGATFTRMRVSTAQEQAELVAAVRSNLAPDAPR
;
A
#
# COMPACT_ATOMS: atom_id res chain seq x y z
N MET A 1 0.97 -12.72 35.59
CA MET A 1 1.15 -12.27 35.05
C MET A 1 1.00 -12.00 34.43
N ARG A 2 1.21 -12.36 34.21
CA ARG A 2 1.41 -11.93 33.37
C ARG A 2 1.55 -11.69 32.60
N ALA A 3 1.52 -12.14 32.84
CA ALA A 3 1.98 -11.79 31.90
C ALA A 3 1.81 -11.63 31.23
N HIS A 4 1.78 -11.86 31.16
CA HIS A 4 1.93 -11.47 30.31
C HIS A 4 1.72 -11.28 29.55
N ARG A 5 1.70 -11.60 29.69
CA ARG A 5 1.82 -11.25 28.91
C ARG A 5 1.77 -10.84 28.15
N ARG A 6 1.70 -11.21 28.39
CA ARG A 6 1.95 -10.69 27.62
C ARG A 6 2.18 -10.32 26.85
N VAL A 7 2.00 -10.64 27.34
CA VAL A 7 2.58 -10.19 26.57
C VAL A 7 2.38 -9.94 25.97
N PRO A 8 2.36 -10.20 26.16
CA PRO A 8 2.54 -9.75 25.46
C PRO A 8 2.30 -9.41 24.84
N ARG A 9 2.54 -9.54 24.73
CA ARG A 9 2.81 -9.02 24.00
C ARG A 9 2.97 -8.73 23.34
N SER A 10 3.01 -9.01 23.69
CA SER A 10 3.56 -8.55 23.01
C SER A 10 3.69 -8.40 22.61
N LEU A 11 3.86 -8.61 22.82
CA LEU A 11 4.44 -8.30 22.32
C LEU A 11 4.52 -7.91 21.83
N ASN A 12 4.79 -8.02 22.01
CA ASN A 12 5.25 -7.50 21.39
C ASN A 12 5.54 -7.01 21.00
N ARG A 13 5.98 -6.92 21.06
CA ARG A 13 6.55 -6.45 20.57
C ARG A 13 7.07 -6.48 20.07
N ASP A 14 7.24 -6.75 20.17
CA ASP A 14 7.87 -6.79 19.49
C ASP A 14 7.87 -7.18 18.93
N ASP A 15 8.02 -7.67 19.12
CA ASP A 15 8.20 -7.97 18.34
C ASP A 15 8.25 -7.81 17.80
N ARG A 16 8.71 -8.00 18.12
CA ARG A 16 8.84 -7.63 17.50
C ARG A 16 9.29 -7.75 17.05
N ALA A 17 9.56 -8.47 17.82
CA ALA A 17 10.53 -8.16 16.96
C ALA A 17 10.63 -8.80 15.84
N ALA A 18 10.79 -9.81 15.94
CA ALA A 18 10.89 -10.36 14.72
C ALA A 18 10.00 -9.70 13.79
N GLU A 19 9.08 -9.05 14.24
CA GLU A 19 8.31 -8.38 13.32
C GLU A 19 8.59 -6.96 13.39
N ALA A 20 9.37 -6.50 12.44
CA ALA A 20 9.49 -5.09 12.24
C ALA A 20 8.12 -4.55 11.91
N PRO A 21 7.71 -3.46 12.49
CA PRO A 21 6.41 -2.90 12.12
C PRO A 21 6.40 -2.51 10.66
N MET A 22 5.25 -2.65 10.03
CA MET A 22 5.01 -2.16 8.70
C MET A 22 5.19 -0.65 8.69
N LYS A 23 5.88 -0.13 7.70
CA LYS A 23 6.15 1.31 7.62
C LYS A 23 5.97 1.78 6.19
N HIS A 24 5.81 3.08 6.05
CA HIS A 24 5.70 3.67 4.73
C HIS A 24 6.97 3.41 3.94
N ALA A 25 6.81 3.26 2.64
CA ALA A 25 7.93 2.96 1.78
C ALA A 25 8.96 4.07 1.83
N SER A 26 10.23 3.68 1.97
CA SER A 26 11.35 4.60 1.98
C SER A 26 11.61 5.13 0.57
N ARG A 27 12.49 6.12 0.48
CA ARG A 27 12.88 6.65 -0.83
C ARG A 27 13.47 5.55 -1.72
N THR A 28 14.29 4.68 -1.14
CA THR A 28 14.88 3.58 -1.88
C THR A 28 13.81 2.61 -2.38
N THR A 29 12.84 2.31 -1.52
CA THR A 29 11.74 1.42 -1.89
C THR A 29 10.88 2.04 -2.98
N LEU A 30 10.61 3.35 -2.89
CA LEU A 30 9.84 4.03 -3.92
C LEU A 30 10.57 4.03 -5.26
N ALA A 31 11.90 4.11 -5.24
CA ALA A 31 12.68 4.00 -6.47
C ALA A 31 12.53 2.62 -7.09
N ALA A 32 12.44 1.58 -6.27
CA ALA A 32 12.20 0.22 -6.76
C ALA A 32 10.79 0.05 -7.31
N LEU A 33 9.88 0.95 -6.96
CA LEU A 33 8.49 0.93 -7.44
C LEU A 33 8.28 1.94 -8.56
N ALA A 34 9.36 2.41 -9.21
CA ALA A 34 9.27 3.47 -10.20
C ALA A 34 8.30 3.12 -11.34
N ALA A 35 8.31 1.87 -11.82
CA ALA A 35 7.45 1.48 -12.92
C ALA A 35 5.96 1.58 -12.58
N PRO A 36 5.46 0.96 -11.51
CA PRO A 36 4.04 1.11 -11.19
C PRO A 36 3.70 2.54 -10.79
N LEU A 37 4.61 3.27 -10.12
CA LEU A 37 4.33 4.65 -9.75
C LEU A 37 4.17 5.53 -10.99
N HIS A 38 5.00 5.32 -12.01
CA HIS A 38 4.87 6.06 -13.26
C HIS A 38 3.48 5.87 -13.88
N GLU A 39 3.01 4.64 -13.91
CA GLU A 39 1.70 4.33 -14.46
C GLU A 39 0.57 4.95 -13.64
N ILE A 40 0.68 4.86 -12.31
CA ILE A 40 -0.37 5.36 -11.44
C ILE A 40 -0.43 6.89 -11.49
N ARG A 41 0.72 7.54 -11.57
CA ARG A 41 0.77 9.01 -11.67
C ARG A 41 0.13 9.53 -12.95
N ALA A 42 0.06 8.71 -13.97
CA ALA A 42 -0.57 9.10 -15.23
C ALA A 42 -2.09 8.96 -15.20
N LEU A 43 -2.66 8.35 -14.16
CA LEU A 43 -4.10 8.15 -14.08
C LEU A 43 -4.78 9.40 -13.52
N ALA A 44 -5.90 9.78 -14.15
CA ALA A 44 -6.68 10.92 -13.68
C ALA A 44 -7.43 10.55 -12.40
N GLY A 45 -7.67 11.54 -11.56
CA GLY A 45 -8.50 11.34 -10.38
C GLY A 45 -7.74 11.13 -9.10
N LEU A 46 -6.41 11.09 -9.15
CA LEU A 46 -5.58 10.92 -7.96
C LEU A 46 -4.71 12.13 -7.73
N VAL A 47 -4.49 12.46 -6.46
CA VAL A 47 -3.54 13.50 -6.06
C VAL A 47 -2.48 12.86 -5.18
N GLU A 48 -1.23 12.97 -5.60
CA GLU A 48 -0.12 12.44 -4.80
C GLU A 48 0.33 13.52 -3.83
N LYS A 49 -0.07 13.41 -2.57
CA LYS A 49 0.21 14.44 -1.57
C LYS A 49 1.60 14.32 -0.97
N SER A 50 2.13 13.12 -0.92
CA SER A 50 3.51 12.88 -0.56
C SER A 50 3.96 11.68 -1.37
N PRO A 51 5.27 11.46 -1.53
CA PRO A 51 5.73 10.40 -2.42
C PRO A 51 5.09 9.05 -2.10
N GLY A 52 4.41 8.48 -3.07
CA GLY A 52 3.75 7.19 -2.93
C GLY A 52 2.45 7.19 -2.17
N CYS A 53 1.92 8.36 -1.79
CA CYS A 53 0.68 8.46 -1.04
C CYS A 53 -0.35 9.23 -1.86
N PHE A 54 -1.37 8.52 -2.32
CA PHE A 54 -2.35 9.07 -3.26
C PHE A 54 -3.70 9.21 -2.60
N TYR A 55 -4.37 10.32 -2.91
CA TYR A 55 -5.70 10.63 -2.42
C TYR A 55 -6.66 10.69 -3.59
N ARG A 56 -7.90 10.29 -3.33
CA ARG A 56 -8.98 10.35 -4.31
C ARG A 56 -10.14 11.10 -3.67
N LYS A 57 -10.59 12.18 -4.32
CA LYS A 57 -11.71 12.98 -3.80
C LYS A 57 -11.48 13.40 -2.36
N GLY A 58 -10.23 13.77 -2.05
CA GLY A 58 -9.88 14.27 -0.73
C GLY A 58 -9.65 13.22 0.33
N ARG A 59 -9.74 11.94 -0.01
CA ARG A 59 -9.56 10.86 0.96
C ARG A 59 -8.38 9.99 0.57
N ALA A 60 -7.70 9.44 1.58
CA ALA A 60 -6.61 8.53 1.34
C ALA A 60 -7.09 7.35 0.51
N TYR A 61 -6.37 7.02 -0.55
CA TYR A 61 -6.80 6.00 -1.49
C TYR A 61 -5.78 4.89 -1.66
N LEU A 62 -4.49 5.25 -1.78
CA LEU A 62 -3.44 4.29 -2.09
C LEU A 62 -2.16 4.74 -1.43
N HIS A 63 -1.50 3.84 -0.71
CA HIS A 63 -0.18 4.12 -0.21
C HIS A 63 0.63 2.84 -0.16
N PHE A 64 1.94 2.99 -0.14
CA PHE A 64 2.86 1.87 -0.20
C PHE A 64 3.56 1.68 1.13
N HIS A 65 3.82 0.43 1.47
CA HIS A 65 4.47 0.04 2.71
C HIS A 65 5.54 -1.00 2.44
N GLU A 66 6.41 -1.14 3.39
CA GLU A 66 7.43 -2.18 3.34
C GLU A 66 7.59 -2.81 4.70
N ASP A 67 7.97 -4.07 4.71
CA ASP A 67 8.41 -4.76 5.92
C ASP A 67 9.39 -5.84 5.52
N ALA A 68 9.79 -6.68 6.48
CA ALA A 68 10.80 -7.70 6.22
C ALA A 68 10.36 -8.71 5.17
N SER A 69 9.06 -8.86 4.94
CA SER A 69 8.56 -9.84 3.98
C SER A 69 8.36 -9.27 2.57
N GLY A 70 8.49 -7.97 2.38
CA GLY A 70 8.40 -7.41 1.04
C GLY A 70 7.71 -6.05 0.97
N LEU A 71 7.23 -5.75 -0.23
CA LEU A 71 6.59 -4.47 -0.55
C LEU A 71 5.10 -4.69 -0.71
N PHE A 72 4.32 -3.74 -0.21
CA PHE A 72 2.87 -3.84 -0.20
C PHE A 72 2.23 -2.52 -0.58
N ALA A 73 1.04 -2.60 -1.14
CA ALA A 73 0.19 -1.44 -1.41
C ALA A 73 -1.12 -1.65 -0.67
N ASP A 74 -1.59 -0.60 -0.01
CA ASP A 74 -2.93 -0.59 0.58
C ASP A 74 -3.78 0.33 -0.28
N VAL A 75 -4.86 -0.20 -0.84
CA VAL A 75 -5.68 0.54 -1.79
C VAL A 75 -7.16 0.35 -1.46
N LYS A 76 -7.93 1.43 -1.56
CA LYS A 76 -9.37 1.40 -1.27
C LYS A 76 -10.19 1.13 -2.52
N LEU A 77 -10.17 -0.11 -2.98
CA LEU A 77 -10.89 -0.47 -4.20
C LEU A 77 -12.40 -0.38 -4.04
N ASP A 78 -12.91 -0.61 -2.83
CA ASP A 78 -14.35 -0.53 -2.58
C ASP A 78 -14.78 0.84 -2.06
N GLY A 79 -13.85 1.77 -1.93
CA GLY A 79 -14.17 3.11 -1.44
C GLY A 79 -14.30 3.22 0.07
N ALA A 80 -14.15 2.13 0.80
CA ALA A 80 -14.37 2.12 2.25
C ALA A 80 -13.21 1.56 3.04
N THR A 81 -12.70 0.39 2.66
CA THR A 81 -11.63 -0.27 3.39
C THR A 81 -10.43 -0.51 2.50
N PHE A 82 -9.25 -0.50 3.10
CA PHE A 82 -8.02 -0.78 2.36
C PHE A 82 -7.87 -2.27 2.12
N THR A 83 -7.54 -2.62 0.88
CA THR A 83 -7.15 -3.97 0.51
C THR A 83 -5.63 -3.97 0.35
N ARG A 84 -4.96 -4.91 1.01
CA ARG A 84 -3.51 -5.00 0.91
C ARG A 84 -3.12 -5.92 -0.23
N MET A 85 -2.27 -5.42 -1.10
CA MET A 85 -1.76 -6.17 -2.23
C MET A 85 -0.25 -6.21 -2.17
N ARG A 86 0.32 -7.40 -2.40
CA ARG A 86 1.77 -7.52 -2.46
C ARG A 86 2.25 -6.94 -3.79
N VAL A 87 3.34 -6.18 -3.75
CA VAL A 87 3.87 -5.54 -4.96
C VAL A 87 5.38 -5.71 -5.06
N SER A 88 5.86 -6.87 -4.66
CA SER A 88 7.29 -7.16 -4.67
C SER A 88 7.81 -7.57 -6.03
N THR A 89 6.96 -8.17 -6.87
CA THR A 89 7.39 -8.64 -8.21
C THR A 89 6.78 -7.76 -9.28
N ALA A 90 7.38 -7.82 -10.48
CA ALA A 90 6.87 -7.06 -11.62
C ALA A 90 5.42 -7.44 -11.94
N GLN A 91 5.08 -8.73 -11.84
CA GLN A 91 3.72 -9.16 -12.09
C GLN A 91 2.76 -8.62 -11.05
N GLU A 92 3.14 -8.66 -9.78
CA GLU A 92 2.30 -8.12 -8.71
C GLU A 92 2.09 -6.62 -8.91
N GLN A 93 3.14 -5.91 -9.31
CA GLN A 93 3.05 -4.49 -9.58
C GLN A 93 2.10 -4.19 -10.74
N ALA A 94 2.17 -5.00 -11.79
CA ALA A 94 1.26 -4.84 -12.93
C ALA A 94 -0.19 -5.12 -12.52
N GLU A 95 -0.40 -6.08 -11.63
CA GLU A 95 -1.74 -6.38 -11.13
C GLU A 95 -2.31 -5.22 -10.32
N LEU A 96 -1.46 -4.56 -9.52
CA LEU A 96 -1.91 -3.38 -8.80
C LEU A 96 -2.31 -2.28 -9.77
N VAL A 97 -1.48 -2.00 -10.76
CA VAL A 97 -1.78 -0.95 -11.73
C VAL A 97 -3.10 -1.24 -12.45
N ALA A 98 -3.30 -2.49 -12.84
CA ALA A 98 -4.54 -2.89 -13.52
C ALA A 98 -5.76 -2.69 -12.61
N ALA A 99 -5.62 -3.06 -11.33
CA ALA A 99 -6.72 -2.91 -10.38
C ALA A 99 -7.06 -1.44 -10.17
N VAL A 100 -6.05 -0.59 -10.02
CA VAL A 100 -6.27 0.84 -9.82
C VAL A 100 -6.89 1.46 -11.08
N ARG A 101 -6.34 1.12 -12.24
CA ARG A 101 -6.86 1.66 -13.51
C ARG A 101 -8.33 1.30 -13.68
N SER A 102 -8.67 0.05 -13.42
CA SER A 102 -10.04 -0.41 -13.52
C SER A 102 -10.95 0.30 -12.51
N ASN A 103 -10.44 0.48 -11.30
CA ASN A 103 -11.22 1.11 -10.23
C ASN A 103 -11.50 2.59 -10.50
N LEU A 104 -10.57 3.28 -11.16
CA LEU A 104 -10.72 4.70 -11.45
C LEU A 104 -11.42 4.97 -12.76
N ALA A 105 -11.61 3.96 -13.59
CA ALA A 105 -12.24 4.15 -14.88
C ALA A 105 -13.66 4.64 -14.69
N PRO A 106 -14.12 5.57 -15.55
CA PRO A 106 -15.54 5.94 -15.51
C PRO A 106 -16.39 4.73 -15.82
N ASP A 107 -17.63 4.77 -15.33
CA ASP A 107 -18.57 3.69 -15.65
C ASP A 107 -18.67 3.52 -17.14
N ALA A 108 -18.66 2.28 -17.57
CA ALA A 108 -18.80 2.00 -18.98
C ALA A 108 -20.16 2.49 -19.46
N PRO A 109 -20.25 2.97 -20.70
CA PRO A 109 -21.56 3.32 -21.25
C PRO A 109 -22.47 2.11 -21.24
N ARG A 110 -23.72 2.33 -20.93
CA ARG A 110 -24.73 1.27 -20.90
C ARG A 110 -25.55 1.25 -22.14
#